data_f1437ec486f74d49b875c3bf246c5f2b
#
_entry.id   f1437ec486f74d49b875c3bf246c5f2b
#
_cell.length_a   1.000
_cell.length_b   1.000
_cell.length_c   1.000
_cell.angle_alpha   90.00
_cell.angle_beta   90.00
_cell.angle_gamma   90.00
#
_symmetry.space_group_name_H-M   'P 1'
#
loop_
_entity.id
_entity.type
_entity.pdbx_description
1 polymer ?
#
loop_
_entity_poly.entity_id
_entity_poly.type
_entity_poly.pdbx_seq_one_letter_code
_entity_poly.pdbx_strand_id
1 'polypeptide(L)'
;MEAAFFDLDKTVIAKSSTLAFGRPFFQGGLINRRAVLKGAYAQLVFSLSGADAQQMERMRAQITEMCTGWDVATVHEIVRETLHDIVDPLVYAEAADLIEEHRAAGREIVIVSSSGAEMVEPIGEMLGVDRVVATRMVTVDGRYTGEIDFYAYGENKAVALRQVAAESGYDLADCYAYSDSVTDLPMLSAVGHPTAVNPDRALRKAAAEHGWPVLEFTWPVTMRSRFPVRSAPVVTGAAMSVGAAVAGLAWYARRRALRVVAETPPAPGRWWRRGA
;
A
#
# COMPACT_ATOMS: atom_id res chain seq x y z
N MET A 1 20.51 4.85 22.63
CA MET A 1 20.02 3.97 21.51
C MET A 1 19.48 4.88 20.44
N GLU A 2 19.59 4.51 19.17
CA GLU A 2 19.22 5.32 18.02
C GLU A 2 18.09 4.64 17.24
N ALA A 3 17.26 5.42 16.55
CA ALA A 3 16.22 4.93 15.66
C ALA A 3 16.24 5.66 14.32
N ALA A 4 15.70 5.00 13.28
CA ALA A 4 15.44 5.58 11.98
C ALA A 4 13.94 5.59 11.70
N PHE A 5 13.39 6.79 11.57
CA PHE A 5 11.97 7.04 11.33
C PHE A 5 11.74 7.27 9.84
N PHE A 6 10.85 6.50 9.24
CA PHE A 6 10.52 6.59 7.83
C PHE A 6 9.05 6.96 7.62
N ASP A 7 8.78 8.00 6.85
CA ASP A 7 7.49 8.08 6.20
C ASP A 7 7.33 6.93 5.20
N LEU A 8 6.11 6.54 4.90
CA LEU A 8 5.84 5.39 4.04
C LEU A 8 5.57 5.80 2.59
N ASP A 9 4.54 6.62 2.38
CA ASP A 9 3.99 6.92 1.06
C ASP A 9 4.91 7.85 0.26
N LYS A 10 5.41 7.42 -0.89
CA LYS A 10 6.41 8.07 -1.77
C LYS A 10 7.82 8.22 -1.14
N THR A 11 8.02 7.72 0.08
CA THR A 11 9.32 7.65 0.76
C THR A 11 9.88 6.24 0.73
N VAL A 12 9.17 5.25 1.31
CA VAL A 12 9.55 3.83 1.24
C VAL A 12 8.91 3.14 0.04
N ILE A 13 7.65 3.47 -0.26
CA ILE A 13 6.91 2.96 -1.42
C ILE A 13 6.61 4.08 -2.41
N ALA A 14 6.64 3.76 -3.72
CA ALA A 14 6.56 4.74 -4.82
C ALA A 14 5.19 5.43 -4.96
N LYS A 15 4.16 4.97 -4.25
CA LYS A 15 2.78 5.47 -4.35
C LYS A 15 2.15 5.57 -2.97
N SER A 16 1.00 6.26 -2.90
CA SER A 16 0.18 6.23 -1.70
C SER A 16 -0.39 4.84 -1.47
N SER A 17 -0.17 4.28 -0.27
CA SER A 17 -0.73 3.00 0.17
C SER A 17 -2.26 3.00 0.11
N THR A 18 -2.90 4.06 0.58
CA THR A 18 -4.37 4.22 0.51
C THR A 18 -4.90 4.12 -0.93
N LEU A 19 -4.22 4.72 -1.91
CA LEU A 19 -4.61 4.64 -3.32
C LEU A 19 -4.30 3.27 -3.92
N ALA A 20 -3.22 2.62 -3.51
CA ALA A 20 -2.83 1.30 -3.99
C ALA A 20 -3.89 0.24 -3.66
N PHE A 21 -4.47 0.28 -2.45
CA PHE A 21 -5.53 -0.63 -2.02
C PHE A 21 -6.95 -0.26 -2.54
N GLY A 22 -7.11 0.85 -3.24
CA GLY A 22 -8.41 1.30 -3.74
C GLY A 22 -9.12 0.26 -4.64
N ARG A 23 -8.38 -0.44 -5.51
CA ARG A 23 -8.95 -1.50 -6.38
C ARG A 23 -9.37 -2.75 -5.59
N PRO A 24 -8.57 -3.31 -4.70
CA PRO A 24 -8.98 -4.38 -3.79
C PRO A 24 -10.22 -4.03 -2.96
N PHE A 25 -10.29 -2.85 -2.37
CA PHE A 25 -11.45 -2.41 -1.60
C PHE A 25 -12.73 -2.28 -2.47
N PHE A 26 -12.57 -1.88 -3.72
CA PHE A 26 -13.68 -1.90 -4.67
C PHE A 26 -14.12 -3.33 -5.02
N GLN A 27 -13.18 -4.23 -5.27
CA GLN A 27 -13.47 -5.64 -5.58
C GLN A 27 -14.06 -6.39 -4.38
N GLY A 28 -13.62 -6.07 -3.16
CA GLY A 28 -14.17 -6.59 -1.90
C GLY A 28 -15.51 -5.94 -1.49
N GLY A 29 -16.05 -5.01 -2.29
CA GLY A 29 -17.35 -4.39 -2.06
C GLY A 29 -17.39 -3.29 -1.00
N LEU A 30 -16.25 -2.89 -0.44
CA LEU A 30 -16.16 -1.78 0.52
C LEU A 30 -16.35 -0.42 -0.15
N ILE A 31 -15.86 -0.26 -1.38
CA ILE A 31 -15.99 0.96 -2.17
C ILE A 31 -17.02 0.75 -3.30
N ASN A 32 -17.99 1.62 -3.44
CA ASN A 32 -18.93 1.59 -4.54
C ASN A 32 -18.50 2.48 -5.73
N ARG A 33 -19.14 2.30 -6.91
CA ARG A 33 -18.82 3.05 -8.13
C ARG A 33 -18.92 4.57 -7.97
N ARG A 34 -19.86 5.06 -7.13
CA ARG A 34 -20.03 6.50 -6.87
C ARG A 34 -18.86 7.06 -6.08
N ALA A 35 -18.37 6.31 -5.08
CA ALA A 35 -17.19 6.69 -4.30
C ALA A 35 -15.92 6.73 -5.18
N VAL A 36 -15.75 5.77 -6.10
CA VAL A 36 -14.64 5.77 -7.07
C VAL A 36 -14.68 7.04 -7.93
N LEU A 37 -15.84 7.41 -8.48
CA LEU A 37 -15.98 8.62 -9.31
C LEU A 37 -15.73 9.90 -8.51
N LYS A 38 -16.24 9.98 -7.26
CA LYS A 38 -16.01 11.12 -6.36
C LYS A 38 -14.52 11.27 -6.02
N GLY A 39 -13.84 10.15 -5.74
CA GLY A 39 -12.40 10.12 -5.46
C GLY A 39 -11.55 10.52 -6.68
N ALA A 40 -11.88 10.04 -7.88
CA ALA A 40 -11.19 10.40 -9.11
C ALA A 40 -11.34 11.91 -9.42
N TYR A 41 -12.53 12.47 -9.22
CA TYR A 41 -12.76 13.91 -9.36
C TYR A 41 -11.96 14.74 -8.33
N ALA A 42 -11.97 14.32 -7.05
CA ALA A 42 -11.19 14.98 -6.01
C ALA A 42 -9.69 14.94 -6.31
N GLN A 43 -9.17 13.82 -6.82
CA GLN A 43 -7.77 13.67 -7.25
C GLN A 43 -7.42 14.60 -8.43
N LEU A 44 -8.33 14.76 -9.39
CA LEU A 44 -8.13 15.69 -10.51
C LEU A 44 -8.07 17.14 -10.02
N VAL A 45 -8.99 17.55 -9.14
CA VAL A 45 -9.00 18.90 -8.55
C VAL A 45 -7.71 19.15 -7.76
N PHE A 46 -7.29 18.18 -6.95
CA PHE A 46 -6.03 18.23 -6.19
C PHE A 46 -4.81 18.44 -7.10
N SER A 47 -4.75 17.72 -8.23
CA SER A 47 -3.65 17.83 -9.20
C SER A 47 -3.57 19.21 -9.87
N LEU A 48 -4.69 19.91 -9.98
CA LEU A 48 -4.78 21.21 -10.65
C LEU A 48 -4.58 22.41 -9.71
N SER A 49 -5.00 22.29 -8.44
CA SER A 49 -5.03 23.42 -7.49
C SER A 49 -3.90 23.41 -6.45
N GLY A 50 -3.14 22.32 -6.36
CA GLY A 50 -2.08 22.18 -5.34
C GLY A 50 -2.64 21.81 -3.95
N ALA A 51 -1.73 21.48 -3.02
CA ALA A 51 -2.10 21.10 -1.66
C ALA A 51 -2.27 22.32 -0.76
N ASP A 52 -3.52 22.71 -0.50
CA ASP A 52 -3.88 23.65 0.57
C ASP A 52 -4.31 22.84 1.82
N ALA A 53 -3.96 23.31 3.02
CA ALA A 53 -4.31 22.67 4.31
C ALA A 53 -5.83 22.42 4.43
N GLN A 54 -6.66 23.34 3.94
CA GLN A 54 -8.11 23.19 3.93
C GLN A 54 -8.58 22.07 2.99
N GLN A 55 -7.89 21.85 1.90
CA GLN A 55 -8.18 20.81 0.92
C GLN A 55 -7.78 19.43 1.45
N MET A 56 -6.66 19.34 2.17
CA MET A 56 -6.24 18.12 2.87
C MET A 56 -7.26 17.72 3.95
N GLU A 57 -7.77 18.70 4.72
CA GLU A 57 -8.79 18.43 5.73
C GLU A 57 -10.11 17.94 5.12
N ARG A 58 -10.53 18.51 3.98
CA ARG A 58 -11.71 18.04 3.23
C ARG A 58 -11.51 16.61 2.71
N MET A 59 -10.31 16.30 2.20
CA MET A 59 -10.00 14.95 1.72
C MET A 59 -10.01 13.96 2.86
N ARG A 60 -9.42 14.30 4.01
CA ARG A 60 -9.48 13.51 5.24
C ARG A 60 -10.92 13.20 5.63
N ALA A 61 -11.77 14.24 5.75
CA ALA A 61 -13.17 14.07 6.11
C ALA A 61 -13.94 13.18 5.12
N GLN A 62 -13.65 13.28 3.83
CA GLN A 62 -14.27 12.41 2.81
C GLN A 62 -13.85 10.95 2.94
N ILE A 63 -12.57 10.68 3.26
CA ILE A 63 -12.07 9.31 3.44
C ILE A 63 -12.71 8.70 4.68
N THR A 64 -12.74 9.42 5.80
CA THR A 64 -13.34 8.92 7.05
C THR A 64 -14.83 8.67 6.91
N GLU A 65 -15.57 9.58 6.26
CA GLU A 65 -16.99 9.38 5.92
C GLU A 65 -17.20 8.13 5.06
N MET A 66 -16.34 7.90 4.07
CA MET A 66 -16.41 6.74 3.19
C MET A 66 -16.18 5.42 3.94
N CYS A 67 -15.27 5.41 4.91
CA CYS A 67 -14.96 4.22 5.70
C CYS A 67 -16.00 3.92 6.79
N THR A 68 -16.91 4.86 7.08
CA THR A 68 -17.93 4.67 8.12
C THR A 68 -18.76 3.41 7.88
N GLY A 69 -18.85 2.55 8.90
CA GLY A 69 -19.59 1.28 8.85
C GLY A 69 -18.86 0.13 8.18
N TRP A 70 -17.65 0.34 7.63
CA TRP A 70 -16.85 -0.78 7.13
C TRP A 70 -16.49 -1.71 8.28
N ASP A 71 -16.51 -3.01 7.98
CA ASP A 71 -16.10 -4.06 8.90
C ASP A 71 -14.56 -4.14 8.92
N VAL A 72 -13.97 -3.99 10.11
CA VAL A 72 -12.51 -3.94 10.29
C VAL A 72 -11.86 -5.27 9.88
N ALA A 73 -12.49 -6.41 10.20
CA ALA A 73 -11.96 -7.72 9.84
C ALA A 73 -11.92 -7.90 8.32
N THR A 74 -12.95 -7.43 7.61
CA THR A 74 -12.98 -7.44 6.13
C THR A 74 -11.86 -6.58 5.54
N VAL A 75 -11.58 -5.40 6.11
CA VAL A 75 -10.46 -4.56 5.67
C VAL A 75 -9.13 -5.28 5.84
N HIS A 76 -8.88 -5.88 7.01
CA HIS A 76 -7.66 -6.65 7.28
C HIS A 76 -7.50 -7.85 6.36
N GLU A 77 -8.59 -8.59 6.06
CA GLU A 77 -8.58 -9.72 5.15
C GLU A 77 -8.17 -9.29 3.74
N ILE A 78 -8.81 -8.26 3.18
CA ILE A 78 -8.48 -7.73 1.84
C ILE A 78 -7.03 -7.25 1.77
N VAL A 79 -6.56 -6.51 2.78
CA VAL A 79 -5.17 -6.03 2.82
C VAL A 79 -4.21 -7.20 2.85
N ARG A 80 -4.41 -8.18 3.74
CA ARG A 80 -3.53 -9.35 3.88
C ARG A 80 -3.46 -10.19 2.60
N GLU A 81 -4.60 -10.42 1.95
CA GLU A 81 -4.66 -11.22 0.72
C GLU A 81 -3.97 -10.54 -0.46
N THR A 82 -3.98 -9.22 -0.52
CA THR A 82 -3.50 -8.46 -1.68
C THR A 82 -2.15 -7.76 -1.43
N LEU A 83 -1.62 -7.80 -0.20
CA LEU A 83 -0.45 -7.06 0.25
C LEU A 83 0.74 -7.24 -0.69
N HIS A 84 1.18 -8.48 -0.90
CA HIS A 84 2.36 -8.76 -1.70
C HIS A 84 2.20 -8.38 -3.18
N ASP A 85 1.02 -8.64 -3.76
CA ASP A 85 0.78 -8.33 -5.17
C ASP A 85 0.75 -6.81 -5.42
N ILE A 86 0.38 -6.03 -4.41
CA ILE A 86 0.22 -4.58 -4.52
C ILE A 86 1.46 -3.83 -4.06
N VAL A 87 2.00 -4.20 -2.89
CA VAL A 87 3.05 -3.42 -2.23
C VAL A 87 4.45 -3.82 -2.69
N ASP A 88 4.75 -5.13 -2.87
CA ASP A 88 6.06 -5.58 -3.31
C ASP A 88 6.61 -4.82 -4.54
N PRO A 89 5.82 -4.60 -5.61
CA PRO A 89 6.32 -3.89 -6.79
C PRO A 89 6.46 -2.38 -6.59
N LEU A 90 6.02 -1.83 -5.45
CA LEU A 90 6.08 -0.40 -5.16
C LEU A 90 7.24 -0.01 -4.24
N VAL A 91 7.87 -0.96 -3.55
CA VAL A 91 8.97 -0.66 -2.63
C VAL A 91 10.19 -0.17 -3.40
N TYR A 92 10.73 0.98 -3.03
CA TYR A 92 12.00 1.44 -3.58
C TYR A 92 13.15 0.55 -3.12
N ALA A 93 14.02 0.14 -4.06
CA ALA A 93 15.22 -0.63 -3.73
C ALA A 93 16.10 0.11 -2.75
N GLU A 94 16.28 1.39 -3.02
CA GLU A 94 17.12 2.30 -2.24
C GLU A 94 16.58 2.45 -0.81
N ALA A 95 15.24 2.47 -0.63
CA ALA A 95 14.64 2.50 0.70
C ALA A 95 14.87 1.18 1.46
N ALA A 96 14.73 0.04 0.77
CA ALA A 96 15.00 -1.26 1.38
C ALA A 96 16.46 -1.41 1.79
N ASP A 97 17.41 -0.94 0.96
CA ASP A 97 18.84 -0.93 1.29
C ASP A 97 19.12 -0.02 2.49
N LEU A 98 18.53 1.16 2.54
CA LEU A 98 18.68 2.11 3.64
C LEU A 98 18.13 1.58 4.96
N ILE A 99 16.98 0.91 4.93
CA ILE A 99 16.40 0.22 6.10
C ILE A 99 17.38 -0.86 6.59
N GLU A 100 17.96 -1.64 5.68
CA GLU A 100 18.92 -2.68 6.04
C GLU A 100 20.24 -2.12 6.59
N GLU A 101 20.72 -0.99 6.06
CA GLU A 101 21.88 -0.27 6.61
C GLU A 101 21.65 0.18 8.05
N HIS A 102 20.48 0.75 8.34
CA HIS A 102 20.13 1.13 9.71
C HIS A 102 20.02 -0.08 10.64
N ARG A 103 19.38 -1.15 10.17
CA ARG A 103 19.29 -2.41 10.93
C ARG A 103 20.66 -3.01 11.22
N ALA A 104 21.56 -3.04 10.23
CA ALA A 104 22.92 -3.52 10.41
C ALA A 104 23.73 -2.67 11.39
N ALA A 105 23.40 -1.38 11.52
CA ALA A 105 23.97 -0.48 12.52
C ALA A 105 23.32 -0.61 13.90
N GLY A 106 22.34 -1.51 14.08
CA GLY A 106 21.64 -1.76 15.35
C GLY A 106 20.61 -0.70 15.72
N ARG A 107 20.13 0.07 14.74
CA ARG A 107 19.08 1.07 14.92
C ARG A 107 17.70 0.44 14.78
N GLU A 108 16.77 0.85 15.64
CA GLU A 108 15.36 0.48 15.52
C GLU A 108 14.73 1.20 14.32
N ILE A 109 13.94 0.46 13.53
CA ILE A 109 13.27 0.98 12.34
C ILE A 109 11.82 1.26 12.67
N VAL A 110 11.40 2.51 12.48
CA VAL A 110 10.03 2.96 12.78
C VAL A 110 9.39 3.56 11.54
N ILE A 111 8.27 3.01 11.10
CA ILE A 111 7.43 3.66 10.07
C ILE A 111 6.45 4.63 10.73
N VAL A 112 6.35 5.85 10.20
CA VAL A 112 5.43 6.90 10.67
C VAL A 112 4.60 7.39 9.49
N SER A 113 3.35 6.91 9.35
CA SER A 113 2.53 7.17 8.16
C SER A 113 1.16 7.77 8.47
N SER A 114 0.72 8.71 7.64
CA SER A 114 -0.65 9.26 7.70
C SER A 114 -1.74 8.32 7.20
N SER A 115 -1.37 7.22 6.57
CA SER A 115 -2.28 6.16 6.13
C SER A 115 -2.80 5.34 7.32
N GLY A 116 -3.92 4.62 7.10
CA GLY A 116 -4.56 3.83 8.17
C GLY A 116 -3.72 2.65 8.65
N ALA A 117 -3.76 2.39 9.94
CA ALA A 117 -2.99 1.34 10.61
C ALA A 117 -3.21 -0.04 9.96
N GLU A 118 -4.43 -0.32 9.51
CA GLU A 118 -4.82 -1.58 8.88
C GLU A 118 -4.06 -1.89 7.57
N MET A 119 -3.51 -0.85 6.92
CA MET A 119 -2.66 -0.98 5.75
C MET A 119 -1.18 -0.89 6.12
N VAL A 120 -0.83 0.01 7.03
CA VAL A 120 0.58 0.32 7.35
C VAL A 120 1.22 -0.77 8.20
N GLU A 121 0.49 -1.35 9.16
CA GLU A 121 1.00 -2.43 10.00
C GLU A 121 1.41 -3.68 9.19
N PRO A 122 0.57 -4.23 8.28
CA PRO A 122 0.99 -5.35 7.43
C PRO A 122 2.16 -5.00 6.49
N ILE A 123 2.25 -3.74 6.03
CA ILE A 123 3.40 -3.29 5.22
C ILE A 123 4.67 -3.25 6.10
N GLY A 124 4.56 -2.75 7.32
CA GLY A 124 5.65 -2.73 8.29
C GLY A 124 6.16 -4.14 8.61
N GLU A 125 5.26 -5.09 8.87
CA GLU A 125 5.60 -6.52 9.07
C GLU A 125 6.32 -7.10 7.85
N MET A 126 5.84 -6.83 6.64
CA MET A 126 6.47 -7.28 5.39
C MET A 126 7.88 -6.71 5.22
N LEU A 127 8.11 -5.47 5.61
CA LEU A 127 9.42 -4.80 5.57
C LEU A 127 10.32 -5.19 6.76
N GLY A 128 9.76 -5.91 7.75
CA GLY A 128 10.47 -6.33 8.96
C GLY A 128 10.86 -5.15 9.85
N VAL A 129 10.06 -4.07 9.89
CA VAL A 129 10.32 -2.93 10.78
C VAL A 129 9.94 -3.27 12.22
N ASP A 130 10.56 -2.58 13.17
CA ASP A 130 10.38 -2.86 14.59
C ASP A 130 9.10 -2.24 15.16
N ARG A 131 8.68 -1.09 14.60
CA ARG A 131 7.49 -0.36 15.07
C ARG A 131 6.79 0.39 13.94
N VAL A 132 5.46 0.51 14.09
CA VAL A 132 4.62 1.31 13.20
C VAL A 132 3.84 2.34 13.99
N VAL A 133 3.84 3.58 13.52
CA VAL A 133 2.97 4.68 13.95
C VAL A 133 2.11 5.08 12.75
N ALA A 134 0.80 4.86 12.84
CA ALA A 134 -0.12 5.11 11.73
C ALA A 134 -1.41 5.77 12.23
N THR A 135 -2.21 6.29 11.31
CA THR A 135 -3.53 6.84 11.63
C THR A 135 -4.46 5.73 12.11
N ARG A 136 -5.12 5.94 13.24
CA ARG A 136 -6.10 5.02 13.82
C ARG A 136 -7.48 5.64 13.80
N MET A 137 -8.46 4.87 13.37
CA MET A 137 -9.87 5.23 13.40
C MET A 137 -10.57 4.62 14.62
N VAL A 138 -11.58 5.31 15.13
CA VAL A 138 -12.43 4.78 16.19
C VAL A 138 -13.29 3.64 15.66
N THR A 139 -13.34 2.53 16.41
CA THR A 139 -14.16 1.35 16.08
C THR A 139 -15.13 1.05 17.19
N VAL A 140 -16.37 0.68 16.81
CA VAL A 140 -17.41 0.19 17.71
C VAL A 140 -17.99 -1.09 17.09
N ASP A 141 -18.08 -2.15 17.88
CA ASP A 141 -18.59 -3.46 17.44
C ASP A 141 -17.91 -3.97 16.15
N GLY A 142 -16.58 -3.74 16.02
CA GLY A 142 -15.78 -4.18 14.88
C GLY A 142 -15.99 -3.36 13.61
N ARG A 143 -16.63 -2.19 13.69
CA ARG A 143 -16.88 -1.30 12.54
C ARG A 143 -16.35 0.10 12.80
N TYR A 144 -15.85 0.75 11.74
CA TYR A 144 -15.42 2.15 11.82
C TYR A 144 -16.60 3.07 12.04
N THR A 145 -16.44 4.02 12.97
CA THR A 145 -17.44 5.07 13.26
C THR A 145 -17.35 6.24 12.29
N GLY A 146 -16.22 6.40 11.58
CA GLY A 146 -15.90 7.59 10.80
C GLY A 146 -15.15 8.66 11.58
N GLU A 147 -14.85 8.41 12.85
CA GLU A 147 -14.02 9.27 13.68
C GLU A 147 -12.57 8.79 13.69
N ILE A 148 -11.64 9.71 13.92
CA ILE A 148 -10.20 9.41 14.05
C ILE A 148 -9.81 9.48 15.52
N ASP A 149 -9.24 8.40 16.05
CA ASP A 149 -8.62 8.34 17.38
C ASP A 149 -7.26 9.06 17.40
N PHE A 150 -6.42 8.74 16.40
CA PHE A 150 -5.12 9.36 16.24
C PHE A 150 -4.83 9.61 14.75
N TYR A 151 -4.49 10.87 14.40
CA TYR A 151 -4.13 11.25 13.03
C TYR A 151 -2.63 11.51 12.93
N ALA A 152 -1.89 10.57 12.34
CA ALA A 152 -0.44 10.64 12.16
C ALA A 152 -0.05 11.57 10.99
N TYR A 153 -0.33 12.87 11.13
CA TYR A 153 -0.10 13.88 10.11
C TYR A 153 0.49 15.17 10.70
N GLY A 154 1.41 15.80 9.99
CA GLY A 154 2.02 17.06 10.37
C GLY A 154 2.69 17.00 11.74
N GLU A 155 2.34 17.93 12.63
CA GLU A 155 2.90 17.99 13.99
C GLU A 155 2.65 16.71 14.80
N ASN A 156 1.55 16.01 14.59
CA ASN A 156 1.26 14.77 15.30
C ASN A 156 2.30 13.67 15.00
N LYS A 157 2.93 13.66 13.82
CA LYS A 157 4.05 12.75 13.56
C LYS A 157 5.24 13.06 14.46
N ALA A 158 5.57 14.33 14.64
CA ALA A 158 6.64 14.75 15.55
C ALA A 158 6.32 14.44 17.02
N VAL A 159 5.05 14.61 17.42
CA VAL A 159 4.60 14.25 18.78
C VAL A 159 4.75 12.74 18.99
N ALA A 160 4.27 11.92 18.07
CA ALA A 160 4.39 10.47 18.16
C ALA A 160 5.86 10.00 18.16
N LEU A 161 6.71 10.62 17.34
CA LEU A 161 8.15 10.34 17.31
C LEU A 161 8.81 10.64 18.67
N ARG A 162 8.51 11.80 19.29
CA ARG A 162 8.99 12.15 20.64
C ARG A 162 8.49 11.16 21.68
N GLN A 163 7.26 10.70 21.58
CA GLN A 163 6.71 9.68 22.47
C GLN A 163 7.45 8.34 22.33
N VAL A 164 7.63 7.86 21.10
CA VAL A 164 8.40 6.63 20.82
C VAL A 164 9.81 6.74 21.38
N ALA A 165 10.48 7.89 21.17
CA ALA A 165 11.82 8.14 21.68
C ALA A 165 11.88 8.11 23.21
N ALA A 166 10.89 8.71 23.88
CA ALA A 166 10.81 8.70 25.34
C ALA A 166 10.55 7.29 25.91
N GLU A 167 9.67 6.50 25.26
CA GLU A 167 9.37 5.12 25.65
C GLU A 167 10.57 4.18 25.49
N SER A 168 11.35 4.35 24.42
CA SER A 168 12.48 3.49 24.07
C SER A 168 13.83 4.01 24.55
N GLY A 169 13.89 5.23 25.09
CA GLY A 169 15.11 5.86 25.60
C GLY A 169 16.07 6.31 24.49
N TYR A 170 15.54 6.76 23.33
CA TYR A 170 16.37 7.31 22.25
C TYR A 170 16.76 8.76 22.51
N ASP A 171 17.99 9.14 22.14
CA ASP A 171 18.31 10.55 21.97
C ASP A 171 17.96 10.97 20.52
N LEU A 172 17.02 11.87 20.39
CA LEU A 172 16.56 12.36 19.09
C LEU A 172 17.67 13.07 18.30
N ALA A 173 18.69 13.61 18.98
CA ALA A 173 19.86 14.19 18.33
C ALA A 173 20.68 13.16 17.53
N ASP A 174 20.61 11.89 17.91
CA ASP A 174 21.30 10.79 17.24
C ASP A 174 20.38 10.02 16.26
N CYS A 175 19.08 10.36 16.23
CA CYS A 175 18.08 9.68 15.39
C CYS A 175 18.01 10.24 13.97
N TYR A 176 17.49 9.42 13.09
CA TYR A 176 17.32 9.69 11.64
C TYR A 176 15.84 9.82 11.29
N ALA A 177 15.51 10.68 10.31
CA ALA A 177 14.15 10.75 9.76
C ALA A 177 14.17 11.00 8.25
N TYR A 178 13.23 10.35 7.55
CA TYR A 178 13.11 10.34 6.09
C TYR A 178 11.68 10.65 5.65
N SER A 179 11.50 11.61 4.73
CA SER A 179 10.17 11.94 4.18
C SER A 179 10.27 12.64 2.82
N ASP A 180 9.18 12.57 2.02
CA ASP A 180 9.01 13.25 0.73
C ASP A 180 8.25 14.59 0.81
N SER A 181 7.57 14.87 1.93
CA SER A 181 6.58 15.94 2.01
C SER A 181 6.93 17.01 3.03
N VAL A 182 6.66 18.28 2.66
CA VAL A 182 6.78 19.42 3.58
C VAL A 182 5.88 19.31 4.81
N THR A 183 4.81 18.54 4.73
CA THR A 183 3.93 18.30 5.90
C THR A 183 4.64 17.59 7.04
N ASP A 184 5.73 16.90 6.74
CA ASP A 184 6.57 16.19 7.71
C ASP A 184 7.77 17.02 8.19
N LEU A 185 7.81 18.33 7.86
CA LEU A 185 8.82 19.25 8.37
C LEU A 185 8.97 19.21 9.90
N PRO A 186 7.87 19.12 10.69
CA PRO A 186 7.99 18.97 12.15
C PRO A 186 8.69 17.67 12.57
N MET A 187 8.43 16.56 11.88
CA MET A 187 9.06 15.27 12.14
C MET A 187 10.56 15.32 11.79
N LEU A 188 10.90 15.83 10.62
CA LEU A 188 12.29 15.98 10.16
C LEU A 188 13.09 16.92 11.06
N SER A 189 12.47 18.01 11.53
CA SER A 189 13.12 18.97 12.43
C SER A 189 13.31 18.45 13.87
N ALA A 190 12.67 17.35 14.24
CA ALA A 190 12.74 16.79 15.58
C ALA A 190 13.97 15.89 15.79
N VAL A 191 14.70 15.53 14.76
CA VAL A 191 15.86 14.60 14.81
C VAL A 191 17.15 15.29 14.41
N GLY A 192 18.29 14.68 14.81
CA GLY A 192 19.62 15.20 14.45
C GLY A 192 20.04 14.89 13.00
N HIS A 193 19.47 13.85 12.39
CA HIS A 193 19.83 13.42 11.03
C HIS A 193 18.62 13.38 10.08
N PRO A 194 17.99 14.54 9.76
CA PRO A 194 16.88 14.60 8.81
C PRO A 194 17.39 14.45 7.36
N THR A 195 16.61 13.76 6.54
CA THR A 195 16.90 13.57 5.11
C THR A 195 15.60 13.67 4.30
N ALA A 196 15.60 14.49 3.26
CA ALA A 196 14.48 14.58 2.32
C ALA A 196 14.64 13.52 1.22
N VAL A 197 13.61 12.71 0.99
CA VAL A 197 13.57 11.65 -0.04
C VAL A 197 12.56 12.04 -1.11
N ASN A 198 12.98 12.11 -2.39
CA ASN A 198 12.08 12.51 -3.50
C ASN A 198 11.21 13.73 -3.16
N PRO A 199 11.77 14.79 -2.51
CA PRO A 199 10.99 15.81 -1.85
C PRO A 199 10.08 16.60 -2.81
N ASP A 200 8.88 16.94 -2.33
CA ASP A 200 8.04 17.93 -2.97
C ASP A 200 8.76 19.28 -3.06
N ARG A 201 8.19 20.20 -3.86
CA ARG A 201 8.84 21.51 -4.11
C ARG A 201 9.09 22.31 -2.81
N ALA A 202 8.16 22.21 -1.86
CA ALA A 202 8.25 22.98 -0.62
C ALA A 202 9.26 22.36 0.34
N LEU A 203 9.28 21.02 0.47
CA LEU A 203 10.30 20.32 1.26
C LEU A 203 11.70 20.46 0.65
N ARG A 204 11.84 20.42 -0.69
CA ARG A 204 13.13 20.65 -1.37
C ARG A 204 13.70 22.04 -1.04
N LYS A 205 12.83 23.06 -0.97
CA LYS A 205 13.23 24.40 -0.55
C LYS A 205 13.65 24.41 0.92
N ALA A 206 12.85 23.83 1.82
CA ALA A 206 13.18 23.74 3.24
C ALA A 206 14.49 22.99 3.49
N ALA A 207 14.69 21.86 2.80
CA ALA A 207 15.94 21.08 2.89
C ALA A 207 17.17 21.92 2.50
N ALA A 208 17.08 22.71 1.43
CA ALA A 208 18.15 23.62 1.03
C ALA A 208 18.41 24.72 2.07
N GLU A 209 17.37 25.30 2.66
CA GLU A 209 17.46 26.34 3.69
C GLU A 209 18.10 25.81 4.99
N HIS A 210 17.80 24.56 5.35
CA HIS A 210 18.33 23.90 6.56
C HIS A 210 19.64 23.13 6.31
N GLY A 211 20.10 23.01 5.05
CA GLY A 211 21.27 22.22 4.69
C GLY A 211 21.09 20.71 4.84
N TRP A 212 19.85 20.21 4.74
CA TRP A 212 19.53 18.79 4.85
C TRP A 212 19.89 18.02 3.59
N PRO A 213 20.35 16.77 3.70
CA PRO A 213 20.58 15.88 2.58
C PRO A 213 19.29 15.63 1.78
N VAL A 214 19.44 15.45 0.47
CA VAL A 214 18.34 15.05 -0.42
C VAL A 214 18.75 13.76 -1.11
N LEU A 215 17.90 12.73 -1.01
CA LEU A 215 18.05 11.46 -1.73
C LEU A 215 16.98 11.38 -2.84
N GLU A 216 17.36 10.79 -3.96
CA GLU A 216 16.46 10.53 -5.07
C GLU A 216 16.38 9.01 -5.30
N PHE A 217 15.22 8.41 -5.00
CA PHE A 217 14.91 7.00 -5.22
C PHE A 217 14.20 6.85 -6.54
N THR A 218 14.63 5.91 -7.36
CA THR A 218 14.16 5.78 -8.76
C THR A 218 13.68 4.37 -9.12
N TRP A 219 14.04 3.36 -8.32
CA TRP A 219 13.86 1.96 -8.68
C TRP A 219 12.93 1.21 -7.72
N PRO A 220 11.61 1.19 -7.97
CA PRO A 220 10.76 0.22 -7.29
C PRO A 220 11.14 -1.20 -7.76
N VAL A 221 11.42 -2.09 -6.81
CA VAL A 221 11.79 -3.49 -7.10
C VAL A 221 10.85 -4.45 -6.42
N THR A 222 10.67 -5.62 -7.03
CA THR A 222 9.90 -6.70 -6.42
C THR A 222 10.66 -7.30 -5.24
N MET A 223 10.15 -7.14 -4.03
CA MET A 223 10.77 -7.62 -2.77
C MET A 223 11.06 -9.13 -2.75
N ARG A 224 10.29 -9.94 -3.46
CA ARG A 224 10.51 -11.40 -3.59
C ARG A 224 11.92 -11.78 -4.06
N SER A 225 12.65 -10.88 -4.71
CA SER A 225 14.02 -11.12 -5.16
C SER A 225 15.08 -10.84 -4.08
N ARG A 226 14.75 -10.05 -3.05
CA ARG A 226 15.71 -9.61 -2.01
C ARG A 226 15.59 -10.32 -0.67
N PHE A 227 14.37 -10.64 -0.28
CA PHE A 227 14.10 -11.38 0.96
C PHE A 227 13.47 -12.72 0.62
N PRO A 228 14.24 -13.79 0.45
CA PRO A 228 13.67 -15.12 0.33
C PRO A 228 12.93 -15.40 1.64
N VAL A 229 11.60 -15.35 1.59
CA VAL A 229 10.75 -15.80 2.69
C VAL A 229 11.27 -17.19 3.03
N ARG A 230 11.74 -17.40 4.26
CA ARG A 230 11.99 -18.73 4.78
C ARG A 230 10.62 -19.42 4.84
N SER A 231 10.21 -19.97 3.69
CA SER A 231 9.06 -20.84 3.63
C SER A 231 9.34 -22.01 4.57
N ALA A 232 8.57 -22.10 5.64
CA ALA A 232 8.43 -23.34 6.36
C ALA A 232 8.15 -24.45 5.32
N PRO A 233 8.70 -25.66 5.46
CA PRO A 233 8.50 -26.70 4.47
C PRO A 233 7.00 -27.00 4.41
N VAL A 234 6.33 -26.46 3.38
CA VAL A 234 4.96 -26.87 3.03
C VAL A 234 5.09 -28.30 2.58
N VAL A 235 4.48 -29.19 3.31
CA VAL A 235 4.27 -30.60 2.93
C VAL A 235 3.38 -30.60 1.68
N THR A 236 3.99 -30.38 0.50
CA THR A 236 3.35 -30.45 -0.81
C THR A 236 3.40 -31.88 -1.30
N GLY A 237 2.47 -32.73 -0.78
CA GLY A 237 2.28 -34.10 -1.27
C GLY A 237 0.93 -34.37 -1.91
N ALA A 238 -0.12 -33.54 -1.70
CA ALA A 238 -1.48 -33.90 -2.09
C ALA A 238 -2.23 -32.91 -3.02
N ALA A 239 -1.74 -31.67 -3.20
CA ALA A 239 -2.50 -30.65 -3.97
C ALA A 239 -2.21 -30.64 -5.49
N MET A 240 -1.09 -31.21 -5.94
CA MET A 240 -0.76 -31.22 -7.39
C MET A 240 -1.53 -32.27 -8.20
N SER A 241 -2.07 -33.32 -7.58
CA SER A 241 -2.82 -34.37 -8.28
C SER A 241 -4.25 -33.99 -8.68
N VAL A 242 -4.89 -33.08 -7.93
CA VAL A 242 -6.28 -32.65 -8.20
C VAL A 242 -6.34 -31.61 -9.32
N GLY A 243 -5.42 -30.66 -9.36
CA GLY A 243 -5.36 -29.62 -10.41
C GLY A 243 -5.07 -30.19 -11.79
N ALA A 244 -4.19 -31.17 -11.89
CA ALA A 244 -3.87 -31.85 -13.17
C ALA A 244 -5.04 -32.71 -13.68
N ALA A 245 -5.78 -33.35 -12.77
CA ALA A 245 -6.97 -34.15 -13.14
C ALA A 245 -8.13 -33.28 -13.65
N VAL A 246 -8.38 -32.12 -13.01
CA VAL A 246 -9.43 -31.19 -13.44
C VAL A 246 -9.07 -30.52 -14.79
N ALA A 247 -7.83 -30.10 -14.98
CA ALA A 247 -7.35 -29.54 -16.25
C ALA A 247 -7.38 -30.60 -17.39
N GLY A 248 -7.02 -31.84 -17.11
CA GLY A 248 -7.09 -32.96 -18.04
C GLY A 248 -8.53 -33.29 -18.46
N LEU A 249 -9.47 -33.32 -17.52
CA LEU A 249 -10.90 -33.56 -17.79
C LEU A 249 -11.53 -32.42 -18.60
N ALA A 250 -11.21 -31.17 -18.30
CA ALA A 250 -11.70 -30.00 -19.06
C ALA A 250 -11.15 -29.98 -20.49
N TRP A 251 -9.87 -30.34 -20.68
CA TRP A 251 -9.26 -30.45 -21.98
C TRP A 251 -9.86 -31.61 -22.79
N TYR A 252 -10.08 -32.78 -22.15
CA TYR A 252 -10.70 -33.95 -22.80
C TYR A 252 -12.16 -33.68 -23.19
N ALA A 253 -12.95 -33.04 -22.33
CA ALA A 253 -14.33 -32.65 -22.65
C ALA A 253 -14.41 -31.66 -23.81
N ARG A 254 -13.51 -30.68 -23.86
CA ARG A 254 -13.43 -29.71 -24.95
C ARG A 254 -13.02 -30.37 -26.30
N ARG A 255 -12.09 -31.32 -26.27
CA ARG A 255 -11.68 -32.05 -27.45
C ARG A 255 -12.78 -32.97 -28.02
N ARG A 256 -13.60 -33.56 -27.11
CA ARG A 256 -14.75 -34.41 -27.49
C ARG A 256 -15.87 -33.58 -28.10
N ALA A 257 -16.16 -32.40 -27.55
CA ALA A 257 -17.15 -31.47 -28.10
C ALA A 257 -16.79 -31.00 -29.54
N LEU A 258 -15.51 -30.73 -29.80
CA LEU A 258 -15.02 -30.34 -31.13
C LEU A 258 -15.10 -31.48 -32.17
N ARG A 259 -15.00 -32.76 -31.77
CA ARG A 259 -15.17 -33.89 -32.65
C ARG A 259 -16.63 -34.14 -33.05
N VAL A 260 -17.57 -33.93 -32.13
CA VAL A 260 -19.01 -34.08 -32.38
C VAL A 260 -19.50 -33.05 -33.38
N VAL A 261 -18.95 -31.83 -33.40
CA VAL A 261 -19.28 -30.78 -34.37
C VAL A 261 -18.73 -31.09 -35.80
N ALA A 262 -17.63 -31.85 -35.89
CA ALA A 262 -17.02 -32.22 -37.17
C ALA A 262 -17.70 -33.41 -37.85
N GLU A 263 -18.51 -34.19 -37.16
CA GLU A 263 -19.20 -35.39 -37.70
C GLU A 263 -20.67 -35.16 -38.12
N THR A 264 -21.17 -33.93 -38.06
CA THR A 264 -22.54 -33.60 -38.48
C THR A 264 -22.54 -33.35 -39.99
N PRO A 265 -23.11 -34.21 -40.86
CA PRO A 265 -23.16 -33.98 -42.27
C PRO A 265 -24.05 -32.80 -42.64
N PRO A 266 -23.74 -32.01 -43.69
CA PRO A 266 -24.57 -30.87 -44.11
C PRO A 266 -25.96 -31.33 -44.58
N ALA A 267 -26.98 -30.61 -44.17
CA ALA A 267 -28.35 -30.85 -44.57
C ALA A 267 -28.50 -30.79 -46.09
N PRO A 268 -29.31 -31.68 -46.74
CA PRO A 268 -29.46 -31.73 -48.18
C PRO A 268 -30.12 -30.46 -48.69
N GLY A 269 -29.47 -29.79 -49.65
CA GLY A 269 -29.95 -28.59 -50.31
C GLY A 269 -31.22 -28.84 -51.10
N ARG A 270 -32.28 -28.06 -50.88
CA ARG A 270 -33.48 -27.99 -51.71
C ARG A 270 -33.13 -27.36 -53.07
N TRP A 271 -33.11 -28.19 -54.12
CA TRP A 271 -33.06 -27.71 -55.49
C TRP A 271 -34.42 -27.20 -55.92
N TRP A 272 -34.49 -25.96 -56.31
CA TRP A 272 -35.66 -25.35 -56.92
C TRP A 272 -35.84 -25.92 -58.34
N ARG A 273 -36.96 -26.59 -58.61
CA ARG A 273 -37.41 -26.84 -59.97
C ARG A 273 -38.02 -25.55 -60.54
N ARG A 274 -37.35 -24.98 -61.53
CA ARG A 274 -38.03 -24.16 -62.55
C ARG A 274 -38.53 -25.10 -63.68
N GLY A 275 -39.76 -24.91 -64.09
CA GLY A 275 -40.28 -25.58 -65.23
C GLY A 275 -41.67 -25.12 -65.60
N ALA A 276 -41.77 -24.41 -66.73
CA ALA A 276 -42.86 -24.12 -67.63
C ALA A 276 -44.14 -23.41 -67.09
#